data_1b5389ecdc22533eeb4aab0958d0cd85
#
_entry.id   1b5389ecdc22533eeb4aab0958d0cd85
#
_cell.length_a   1.000
_cell.length_b   1.000
_cell.length_c   1.000
_cell.angle_alpha   90.00
_cell.angle_beta   90.00
_cell.angle_gamma   90.00
#
_symmetry.space_group_name_H-M   'P 1'
#
loop_
_entity.id
_entity.type
_entity.pdbx_description
1 polymer ?
#
loop_
_entity_poly.entity_id
_entity_poly.type
_entity_poly.pdbx_seq_one_letter_code
_entity_poly.pdbx_strand_id
1 'polypeptide(L)'
;MGLLKLHHSNICAYNELFVTWDNEISSLFLCLVMQHSGQVDLSSLIKTKRQKPEKIADMVVLKFLGQMVDALFYIHKQNIFHRNLKPSNILVTGEASFKLCDFSTETLMTDEWKWQIRVEENSKCWMAPEAFSFSFSDKSDIWALGCILLDMMTCLVLNAEEITLLLQDIRRDTSHLERVLPLMQKEDNSPLPLFPILSMMLQIQPSMRPTAKDLMDVPFIGECLVVAGSSLIKRRNSLPSCAIDVFLRGGIGSILEFMQAFWDVEEAQARTMQHLACFVGDKSALPCLLAFTEPIAFAMKSHIDSLKLQVDGCRLLLEILSQALEQDVVVILGEDVTNSLLETVRRHSEDEGFLSLICPLLMMISSDEVAAENLRKAGLISDLLSILQNFIHNEQICHSSCAVLWSLAVSENSVDQVVLQSAVPVITAVIQEHLQNGAVLKSACSVLWALSLQGFLTESDYEPTTALLTDALRMNLEKPMLVNNTCLALASLVRLSEIAAFRFITDSKGNGINLIKDAYRFYCDDPEVVESICVLIDEMVQYDDVTLEMVSQQMEELLSEIKSRFPSSLEILSLADTALLKLQE
;
A
#
# COMPACT_ATOMS: atom_id res chain seq x y z
N MET A 1 -0.19 -48.39 11.47
CA MET A 1 -0.22 -47.39 12.57
C MET A 1 0.62 -46.13 12.28
N GLY A 2 1.59 -46.13 11.37
CA GLY A 2 2.40 -44.95 11.03
C GLY A 2 1.62 -43.80 10.45
N LEU A 3 0.64 -44.06 9.58
CA LEU A 3 -0.14 -43.05 8.88
C LEU A 3 -1.00 -42.18 9.81
N LEU A 4 -1.55 -42.71 10.90
CA LEU A 4 -2.37 -41.98 11.87
C LEU A 4 -1.57 -40.93 12.68
N LYS A 5 -0.24 -40.98 12.60
CA LYS A 5 0.67 -40.06 13.30
C LYS A 5 1.21 -38.97 12.40
N LEU A 6 0.82 -38.96 11.13
CA LEU A 6 1.28 -37.93 10.19
C LEU A 6 0.53 -36.61 10.43
N HIS A 7 1.28 -35.59 10.81
CA HIS A 7 0.78 -34.22 10.98
C HIS A 7 1.63 -33.25 10.16
N HIS A 8 1.12 -32.87 9.00
CA HIS A 8 1.81 -31.95 8.09
C HIS A 8 0.79 -31.12 7.30
N SER A 9 1.09 -29.85 7.03
CA SER A 9 0.19 -28.93 6.31
C SER A 9 -0.20 -29.43 4.93
N ASN A 10 0.74 -30.09 4.24
CA ASN A 10 0.58 -30.59 2.87
C ASN A 10 0.33 -32.10 2.79
N ILE A 11 -0.17 -32.71 3.86
CA ILE A 11 -0.61 -34.11 3.91
C ILE A 11 -2.01 -34.14 4.51
N CYS A 12 -2.89 -34.98 3.94
CA CYS A 12 -4.22 -35.19 4.50
C CYS A 12 -4.10 -35.91 5.84
N ALA A 13 -4.77 -35.39 6.86
CA ALA A 13 -4.79 -36.02 8.17
C ALA A 13 -5.65 -37.30 8.13
N TYR A 14 -5.12 -38.38 8.67
CA TYR A 14 -5.81 -39.67 8.86
C TYR A 14 -6.29 -39.77 10.30
N ASN A 15 -7.60 -39.91 10.47
CA ASN A 15 -8.24 -39.86 11.79
C ASN A 15 -8.40 -41.25 12.40
N GLU A 16 -8.79 -42.24 11.60
CA GLU A 16 -9.16 -43.55 12.09
C GLU A 16 -8.87 -44.62 11.04
N LEU A 17 -8.55 -45.83 11.52
CA LEU A 17 -8.40 -47.06 10.73
C LEU A 17 -9.16 -48.17 11.41
N PHE A 18 -10.14 -48.75 10.74
CA PHE A 18 -10.91 -49.88 11.26
C PHE A 18 -11.21 -50.92 10.19
N VAL A 19 -11.60 -52.11 10.63
CA VAL A 19 -11.99 -53.22 9.77
C VAL A 19 -13.48 -53.45 9.93
N THR A 20 -14.20 -53.58 8.82
CA THR A 20 -15.63 -53.92 8.80
C THR A 20 -15.89 -55.12 7.88
N TRP A 21 -16.89 -55.91 8.22
CA TRP A 21 -17.37 -57.02 7.40
C TRP A 21 -18.66 -56.59 6.68
N ASP A 22 -18.69 -56.77 5.38
CA ASP A 22 -19.90 -56.55 4.61
C ASP A 22 -20.60 -57.92 4.36
N ASN A 23 -21.79 -58.07 4.91
CA ASN A 23 -22.58 -59.28 4.81
C ASN A 23 -23.17 -59.57 3.43
N GLU A 24 -23.42 -58.48 2.62
CA GLU A 24 -24.04 -58.63 1.31
C GLU A 24 -23.07 -59.27 0.31
N ILE A 25 -21.84 -58.86 0.35
CA ILE A 25 -20.80 -59.35 -0.56
C ILE A 25 -19.79 -60.30 0.12
N SER A 26 -20.03 -60.64 1.38
CA SER A 26 -19.19 -61.55 2.18
C SER A 26 -17.71 -61.19 2.13
N SER A 27 -17.39 -59.94 2.32
CA SER A 27 -16.04 -59.39 2.17
C SER A 27 -15.62 -58.56 3.37
N LEU A 28 -14.33 -58.63 3.67
CA LEU A 28 -13.69 -57.83 4.72
C LEU A 28 -13.13 -56.55 4.13
N PHE A 29 -13.50 -55.40 4.69
CA PHE A 29 -13.02 -54.10 4.29
C PHE A 29 -12.12 -53.48 5.36
N LEU A 30 -10.99 -52.97 4.93
CA LEU A 30 -10.16 -52.05 5.70
C LEU A 30 -10.57 -50.60 5.38
N CYS A 31 -11.14 -49.93 6.36
CA CYS A 31 -11.64 -48.55 6.22
C CYS A 31 -10.67 -47.59 6.85
N LEU A 32 -10.25 -46.59 6.07
CA LEU A 32 -9.38 -45.49 6.50
C LEU A 32 -10.16 -44.20 6.44
N VAL A 33 -10.37 -43.56 7.59
CA VAL A 33 -11.06 -42.27 7.71
C VAL A 33 -10.03 -41.16 7.64
N MET A 34 -10.20 -40.26 6.69
CA MET A 34 -9.31 -39.12 6.50
C MET A 34 -10.08 -37.81 6.53
N GLN A 35 -9.38 -36.73 6.84
CA GLN A 35 -9.94 -35.39 6.78
C GLN A 35 -10.40 -35.08 5.34
N HIS A 36 -11.66 -34.67 5.18
CA HIS A 36 -12.13 -34.15 3.91
C HIS A 36 -11.47 -32.78 3.67
N SER A 37 -10.68 -32.68 2.63
CA SER A 37 -9.95 -31.46 2.31
C SER A 37 -9.91 -31.24 0.80
N GLY A 38 -10.73 -30.38 0.30
CA GLY A 38 -10.70 -29.98 -1.08
C GLY A 38 -11.74 -30.67 -1.96
N GLN A 39 -12.13 -29.99 -3.01
CA GLN A 39 -13.19 -30.40 -3.93
C GLN A 39 -12.63 -30.94 -5.24
N VAL A 40 -11.34 -30.69 -5.54
CA VAL A 40 -10.72 -30.97 -6.84
C VAL A 40 -9.33 -31.57 -6.60
N ASP A 41 -8.97 -32.58 -7.37
CA ASP A 41 -7.62 -33.12 -7.42
C ASP A 41 -6.76 -32.44 -8.50
N LEU A 42 -5.45 -32.63 -8.44
CA LEU A 42 -4.50 -32.06 -9.40
C LEU A 42 -4.73 -32.61 -10.82
N SER A 43 -5.21 -33.85 -10.96
CA SER A 43 -5.54 -34.45 -12.26
C SER A 43 -6.64 -33.65 -12.97
N SER A 44 -7.67 -33.26 -12.23
CA SER A 44 -8.76 -32.44 -12.75
C SER A 44 -8.28 -31.04 -13.17
N LEU A 45 -7.38 -30.44 -12.39
CA LEU A 45 -6.77 -29.15 -12.73
C LEU A 45 -5.96 -29.26 -14.04
N ILE A 46 -5.04 -30.23 -14.12
CA ILE A 46 -4.22 -30.51 -15.31
C ILE A 46 -5.11 -30.74 -16.54
N LYS A 47 -6.13 -31.59 -16.39
CA LYS A 47 -7.07 -31.90 -17.47
C LYS A 47 -7.80 -30.64 -17.98
N THR A 48 -8.27 -29.80 -17.08
CA THR A 48 -8.96 -28.55 -17.42
C THR A 48 -8.04 -27.60 -18.19
N LYS A 49 -6.80 -27.41 -17.72
CA LYS A 49 -5.80 -26.56 -18.36
C LYS A 49 -5.40 -27.09 -19.73
N ARG A 50 -5.22 -28.39 -19.87
CA ARG A 50 -4.88 -29.04 -21.15
C ARG A 50 -6.01 -28.97 -22.17
N GLN A 51 -7.28 -29.08 -21.73
CA GLN A 51 -8.43 -28.94 -22.63
C GLN A 51 -8.57 -27.53 -23.23
N LYS A 52 -8.12 -26.50 -22.50
CA LYS A 52 -8.17 -25.10 -22.94
C LYS A 52 -6.86 -24.56 -23.50
N PRO A 53 -5.85 -25.37 -23.83
CA PRO A 53 -4.41 -25.11 -23.95
C PRO A 53 -3.95 -23.88 -23.16
N GLU A 54 -3.99 -23.95 -21.84
CA GLU A 54 -3.59 -22.87 -20.96
C GLU A 54 -2.39 -23.29 -20.11
N LYS A 55 -1.39 -22.40 -19.98
CA LYS A 55 -0.28 -22.58 -19.05
C LYS A 55 -0.79 -22.59 -17.60
N ILE A 56 -0.28 -23.50 -16.78
CA ILE A 56 -0.41 -23.40 -15.32
C ILE A 56 0.51 -22.26 -14.87
N ALA A 57 0.00 -21.33 -14.07
CA ALA A 57 0.77 -20.17 -13.62
C ALA A 57 2.04 -20.61 -12.89
N ASP A 58 3.15 -19.93 -13.16
CA ASP A 58 4.48 -20.24 -12.59
C ASP A 58 4.45 -20.30 -11.07
N MET A 59 3.68 -19.39 -10.44
CA MET A 59 3.46 -19.38 -9.01
C MET A 59 2.85 -20.68 -8.47
N VAL A 60 1.88 -21.23 -9.18
CA VAL A 60 1.23 -22.50 -8.81
C VAL A 60 2.25 -23.66 -8.88
N VAL A 61 3.11 -23.63 -9.91
CA VAL A 61 4.18 -24.64 -10.09
C VAL A 61 5.24 -24.54 -9.00
N LEU A 62 5.67 -23.32 -8.64
CA LEU A 62 6.64 -23.07 -7.56
C LEU A 62 6.09 -23.54 -6.19
N LYS A 63 4.86 -23.12 -5.85
CA LYS A 63 4.20 -23.55 -4.61
C LYS A 63 4.00 -25.05 -4.57
N PHE A 64 3.56 -25.65 -5.68
CA PHE A 64 3.42 -27.10 -5.81
C PHE A 64 4.73 -27.83 -5.50
N LEU A 65 5.80 -27.45 -6.17
CA LEU A 65 7.10 -28.11 -6.02
C LEU A 65 7.63 -27.97 -4.58
N GLY A 66 7.57 -26.77 -4.01
CA GLY A 66 8.00 -26.54 -2.62
C GLY A 66 7.17 -27.34 -1.61
N GLN A 67 5.83 -27.33 -1.72
CA GLN A 67 4.94 -28.09 -0.82
C GLN A 67 5.13 -29.60 -0.92
N MET A 68 5.34 -30.13 -2.13
CA MET A 68 5.54 -31.57 -2.34
C MET A 68 6.91 -32.03 -1.86
N VAL A 69 7.97 -31.25 -2.07
CA VAL A 69 9.31 -31.58 -1.53
C VAL A 69 9.28 -31.57 0.00
N ASP A 70 8.62 -30.59 0.62
CA ASP A 70 8.43 -30.52 2.09
C ASP A 70 7.68 -31.75 2.62
N ALA A 71 6.55 -32.09 2.01
CA ALA A 71 5.75 -33.24 2.39
C ALA A 71 6.51 -34.57 2.23
N LEU A 72 7.21 -34.75 1.09
CA LEU A 72 8.01 -35.97 0.86
C LEU A 72 9.19 -36.07 1.82
N PHE A 73 9.90 -34.96 2.09
CA PHE A 73 10.97 -34.97 3.11
C PHE A 73 10.43 -35.39 4.48
N TYR A 74 9.26 -34.87 4.88
CA TYR A 74 8.63 -35.17 6.16
C TYR A 74 8.33 -36.69 6.31
N ILE A 75 7.74 -37.34 5.28
CA ILE A 75 7.42 -38.79 5.33
C ILE A 75 8.67 -39.65 5.18
N HIS A 76 9.60 -39.30 4.28
CA HIS A 76 10.82 -40.06 4.06
C HIS A 76 11.72 -40.08 5.31
N LYS A 77 11.77 -38.98 6.06
CA LYS A 77 12.46 -38.93 7.37
C LYS A 77 11.91 -39.95 8.39
N GLN A 78 10.66 -40.36 8.22
CA GLN A 78 9.99 -41.38 9.06
C GLN A 78 10.04 -42.78 8.44
N ASN A 79 10.84 -42.98 7.38
CA ASN A 79 10.90 -44.22 6.58
C ASN A 79 9.53 -44.63 6.00
N ILE A 80 8.68 -43.65 5.71
CA ILE A 80 7.40 -43.87 5.03
C ILE A 80 7.58 -43.40 3.58
N PHE A 81 7.29 -44.32 2.61
CA PHE A 81 7.28 -44.01 1.19
C PHE A 81 5.84 -43.95 0.71
N HIS A 82 5.51 -42.99 -0.16
CA HIS A 82 4.14 -42.82 -0.66
C HIS A 82 3.72 -43.97 -1.59
N ARG A 83 4.59 -44.37 -2.50
CA ARG A 83 4.47 -45.50 -3.46
C ARG A 83 3.37 -45.37 -4.52
N ASN A 84 2.41 -44.45 -4.34
CA ASN A 84 1.28 -44.20 -5.25
C ASN A 84 1.13 -42.71 -5.61
N LEU A 85 2.25 -42.03 -5.81
CA LEU A 85 2.23 -40.62 -6.14
C LEU A 85 1.77 -40.42 -7.59
N LYS A 86 0.61 -39.74 -7.75
CA LYS A 86 -0.02 -39.42 -9.03
C LYS A 86 -0.89 -38.19 -8.87
N PRO A 87 -1.25 -37.47 -9.96
CA PRO A 87 -2.05 -36.23 -9.85
C PRO A 87 -3.40 -36.41 -9.15
N SER A 88 -4.06 -37.57 -9.28
CA SER A 88 -5.35 -37.83 -8.61
C SER A 88 -5.22 -38.03 -7.09
N ASN A 89 -4.01 -38.26 -6.57
CA ASN A 89 -3.71 -38.42 -5.15
C ASN A 89 -3.13 -37.15 -4.51
N ILE A 90 -3.29 -36.02 -5.20
CA ILE A 90 -2.90 -34.70 -4.73
C ILE A 90 -4.15 -33.81 -4.78
N LEU A 91 -4.66 -33.45 -3.61
CA LEU A 91 -5.83 -32.57 -3.50
C LEU A 91 -5.42 -31.12 -3.62
N VAL A 92 -6.22 -30.34 -4.33
CA VAL A 92 -6.06 -28.89 -4.47
C VAL A 92 -7.01 -28.21 -3.49
N THR A 93 -6.45 -27.50 -2.51
CA THR A 93 -7.18 -26.82 -1.46
C THR A 93 -6.93 -25.31 -1.59
N GLY A 94 -7.84 -24.56 -2.21
CA GLY A 94 -7.65 -23.13 -2.52
C GLY A 94 -6.86 -22.90 -3.82
N GLU A 95 -6.35 -21.70 -4.03
CA GLU A 95 -5.77 -21.29 -5.32
C GLU A 95 -4.43 -21.97 -5.67
N ALA A 96 -3.59 -22.25 -4.67
CA ALA A 96 -2.29 -22.90 -4.88
C ALA A 96 -1.80 -23.62 -3.61
N SER A 97 -2.68 -24.36 -2.95
CA SER A 97 -2.36 -25.22 -1.81
C SER A 97 -2.65 -26.67 -2.16
N PHE A 98 -1.69 -27.56 -1.86
CA PHE A 98 -1.75 -28.95 -2.26
C PHE A 98 -1.56 -29.87 -1.04
N LYS A 99 -2.31 -30.98 -1.02
CA LYS A 99 -2.19 -31.99 0.02
C LYS A 99 -2.05 -33.39 -0.58
N LEU A 100 -1.04 -34.13 -0.13
CA LEU A 100 -0.88 -35.55 -0.45
C LEU A 100 -1.96 -36.36 0.25
N CYS A 101 -2.55 -37.30 -0.47
CA CYS A 101 -3.50 -38.26 0.06
C CYS A 101 -3.27 -39.66 -0.53
N ASP A 102 -4.03 -40.64 -0.08
CA ASP A 102 -4.06 -42.01 -0.56
C ASP A 102 -2.72 -42.79 -0.45
N PHE A 103 -2.17 -42.76 0.79
CA PHE A 103 -1.06 -43.66 1.19
C PHE A 103 -1.51 -45.12 1.41
N SER A 104 -2.81 -45.36 1.39
CA SER A 104 -3.40 -46.48 2.09
C SER A 104 -3.15 -47.85 1.46
N THR A 105 -3.23 -47.91 0.14
CA THR A 105 -3.26 -49.21 -0.53
C THR A 105 -1.87 -49.83 -0.64
N GLU A 106 -0.88 -49.08 -1.11
CA GLU A 106 0.46 -49.58 -1.39
C GLU A 106 1.37 -49.60 -0.15
N THR A 107 1.15 -48.72 0.82
CA THR A 107 1.91 -48.71 2.07
C THR A 107 1.54 -49.87 3.00
N LEU A 108 0.31 -50.38 2.85
CA LEU A 108 -0.20 -51.52 3.60
C LEU A 108 -0.02 -52.85 2.88
N MET A 109 0.32 -52.84 1.59
CA MET A 109 0.55 -54.06 0.82
C MET A 109 1.99 -54.51 0.92
N THR A 110 2.15 -55.72 1.44
CA THR A 110 3.43 -56.43 1.49
C THR A 110 3.55 -57.52 0.42
N ASP A 111 2.47 -57.74 -0.34
CA ASP A 111 2.35 -58.84 -1.30
C ASP A 111 2.38 -58.27 -2.73
N GLU A 112 3.46 -58.59 -3.47
CA GLU A 112 3.70 -58.16 -4.83
C GLU A 112 2.56 -58.55 -5.80
N TRP A 113 2.00 -59.74 -5.65
CA TRP A 113 0.91 -60.26 -6.48
C TRP A 113 -0.37 -59.43 -6.34
N LYS A 114 -0.74 -59.12 -5.10
CA LYS A 114 -1.92 -58.28 -4.82
C LYS A 114 -1.76 -56.85 -5.33
N TRP A 115 -0.52 -56.35 -5.31
CA TRP A 115 -0.19 -55.03 -5.84
C TRP A 115 -0.30 -55.00 -7.37
N GLN A 116 0.25 -55.99 -8.10
CA GLN A 116 0.18 -56.06 -9.56
C GLN A 116 -1.25 -56.15 -10.10
N ILE A 117 -2.17 -56.78 -9.38
CA ILE A 117 -3.60 -56.87 -9.76
C ILE A 117 -4.34 -55.55 -9.60
N ARG A 118 -3.93 -54.70 -8.65
CA ARG A 118 -4.65 -53.48 -8.28
C ARG A 118 -4.15 -52.19 -8.96
N VAL A 119 -2.97 -52.22 -9.55
CA VAL A 119 -2.43 -51.04 -10.25
C VAL A 119 -3.14 -50.86 -11.58
N GLU A 120 -4.01 -49.85 -11.66
CA GLU A 120 -4.62 -49.43 -12.91
C GLU A 120 -3.56 -49.04 -13.95
N GLU A 121 -3.76 -49.42 -15.22
CA GLU A 121 -2.79 -49.12 -16.29
C GLU A 121 -2.43 -47.63 -16.41
N ASN A 122 -3.38 -46.77 -16.21
CA ASN A 122 -3.18 -45.32 -16.22
C ASN A 122 -2.28 -44.81 -15.08
N SER A 123 -2.25 -45.52 -13.92
CA SER A 123 -1.38 -45.19 -12.79
C SER A 123 0.09 -45.53 -13.08
N LYS A 124 0.37 -46.41 -14.03
CA LYS A 124 1.73 -46.81 -14.40
C LYS A 124 2.56 -45.70 -15.05
N CYS A 125 1.92 -44.66 -15.61
CA CYS A 125 2.64 -43.59 -16.30
C CYS A 125 3.60 -42.82 -15.38
N TRP A 126 3.25 -42.61 -14.13
CA TRP A 126 4.07 -41.90 -13.14
C TRP A 126 5.01 -42.77 -12.35
N MET A 127 4.92 -44.07 -12.49
CA MET A 127 5.76 -45.04 -11.74
C MET A 127 7.21 -45.01 -12.21
N ALA A 128 8.11 -45.09 -11.25
CA ALA A 128 9.54 -45.26 -11.49
C ALA A 128 9.87 -46.60 -12.15
N PRO A 129 10.95 -46.70 -12.96
CA PRO A 129 11.32 -47.97 -13.61
C PRO A 129 11.45 -49.13 -12.67
N GLU A 130 12.09 -48.96 -11.51
CA GLU A 130 12.30 -50.01 -10.47
C GLU A 130 11.01 -50.41 -9.77
N ALA A 131 10.01 -49.53 -9.73
CA ALA A 131 8.72 -49.82 -9.09
C ALA A 131 7.94 -50.92 -9.83
N PHE A 132 8.20 -51.14 -11.12
CA PHE A 132 7.64 -52.30 -11.86
C PHE A 132 8.12 -53.66 -11.36
N SER A 133 9.30 -53.69 -10.73
CA SER A 133 9.84 -54.89 -10.05
C SER A 133 9.54 -54.89 -8.54
N PHE A 134 8.51 -54.19 -8.11
CA PHE A 134 8.10 -54.05 -6.69
C PHE A 134 9.21 -53.50 -5.77
N SER A 135 10.17 -52.78 -6.34
CA SER A 135 11.25 -52.13 -5.60
C SER A 135 10.92 -50.66 -5.38
N PHE A 136 10.46 -50.34 -4.17
CA PHE A 136 10.07 -48.98 -3.78
C PHE A 136 11.06 -48.39 -2.80
N SER A 137 11.40 -47.13 -3.02
CA SER A 137 12.22 -46.35 -2.11
C SER A 137 11.76 -44.87 -2.15
N ASP A 138 12.40 -44.03 -1.35
CA ASP A 138 12.25 -42.57 -1.42
C ASP A 138 12.51 -42.02 -2.83
N LYS A 139 13.44 -42.64 -3.56
CA LYS A 139 13.79 -42.27 -4.95
C LYS A 139 12.67 -42.55 -5.95
N SER A 140 11.81 -43.52 -5.67
CA SER A 140 10.65 -43.82 -6.53
C SER A 140 9.61 -42.70 -6.46
N ASP A 141 9.40 -42.11 -5.27
CA ASP A 141 8.50 -40.98 -5.08
C ASP A 141 9.06 -39.72 -5.76
N ILE A 142 10.40 -39.52 -5.77
CA ILE A 142 11.04 -38.41 -6.49
C ILE A 142 10.84 -38.50 -8.01
N TRP A 143 10.96 -39.72 -8.57
CA TRP A 143 10.62 -39.93 -9.99
C TRP A 143 9.18 -39.54 -10.30
N ALA A 144 8.24 -40.03 -9.48
CA ALA A 144 6.82 -39.73 -9.68
C ALA A 144 6.53 -38.24 -9.57
N LEU A 145 7.16 -37.53 -8.62
CA LEU A 145 7.07 -36.07 -8.52
C LEU A 145 7.60 -35.37 -9.78
N GLY A 146 8.73 -35.84 -10.33
CA GLY A 146 9.29 -35.33 -11.60
C GLY A 146 8.33 -35.52 -12.77
N CYS A 147 7.68 -36.68 -12.88
CA CYS A 147 6.66 -36.94 -13.91
C CYS A 147 5.45 -36.00 -13.78
N ILE A 148 4.97 -35.77 -12.55
CA ILE A 148 3.83 -34.88 -12.29
C ILE A 148 4.22 -33.42 -12.65
N LEU A 149 5.41 -33.00 -12.27
CA LEU A 149 5.90 -31.66 -12.60
C LEU A 149 5.98 -31.46 -14.13
N LEU A 150 6.50 -32.43 -14.86
CA LEU A 150 6.54 -32.40 -16.33
C LEU A 150 5.13 -32.36 -16.93
N ASP A 151 4.19 -33.12 -16.39
CA ASP A 151 2.78 -33.12 -16.80
C ASP A 151 2.13 -31.74 -16.62
N MET A 152 2.37 -31.09 -15.49
CA MET A 152 1.90 -29.72 -15.23
C MET A 152 2.48 -28.70 -16.19
N MET A 153 3.78 -28.79 -16.47
CA MET A 153 4.49 -27.82 -17.32
C MET A 153 4.11 -27.91 -18.81
N THR A 154 3.65 -29.09 -19.25
CA THR A 154 3.36 -29.36 -20.65
C THR A 154 1.90 -29.18 -21.04
N CYS A 155 1.05 -28.66 -20.13
CA CYS A 155 -0.38 -28.47 -20.39
C CYS A 155 -0.69 -27.64 -21.64
N LEU A 156 0.17 -26.67 -21.98
CA LEU A 156 0.01 -25.78 -23.13
C LEU A 156 0.41 -26.47 -24.46
N VAL A 157 1.41 -27.35 -24.44
CA VAL A 157 2.11 -27.82 -25.64
C VAL A 157 1.83 -29.29 -25.99
N LEU A 158 1.39 -30.13 -25.02
CA LEU A 158 1.12 -31.54 -25.24
C LEU A 158 -0.32 -31.92 -24.85
N ASN A 159 -0.97 -32.75 -25.66
CA ASN A 159 -2.25 -33.34 -25.30
C ASN A 159 -2.07 -34.54 -24.35
N ALA A 160 -3.19 -35.14 -23.88
CA ALA A 160 -3.17 -36.20 -22.88
C ALA A 160 -2.50 -37.50 -23.37
N GLU A 161 -2.59 -37.81 -24.65
CA GLU A 161 -1.95 -38.99 -25.23
C GLU A 161 -0.46 -38.78 -25.41
N GLU A 162 -0.06 -37.61 -25.91
CA GLU A 162 1.35 -37.23 -26.10
C GLU A 162 2.15 -37.24 -24.81
N ILE A 163 1.60 -36.68 -23.71
CA ILE A 163 2.29 -36.70 -22.41
C ILE A 163 2.39 -38.13 -21.86
N THR A 164 1.37 -38.95 -22.05
CA THR A 164 1.38 -40.35 -21.62
C THR A 164 2.48 -41.14 -22.35
N LEU A 165 2.59 -40.97 -23.66
CA LEU A 165 3.65 -41.58 -24.46
C LEU A 165 5.03 -41.07 -24.05
N LEU A 166 5.17 -39.75 -23.86
CA LEU A 166 6.42 -39.14 -23.41
C LEU A 166 6.91 -39.72 -22.08
N LEU A 167 6.02 -39.85 -21.09
CA LEU A 167 6.36 -40.44 -19.78
C LEU A 167 6.77 -41.92 -19.88
N GLN A 168 6.18 -42.65 -20.82
CA GLN A 168 6.58 -44.03 -21.11
C GLN A 168 7.97 -44.10 -21.79
N ASP A 169 8.24 -43.17 -22.72
CA ASP A 169 9.50 -43.13 -23.43
C ASP A 169 10.67 -42.70 -22.55
N ILE A 170 10.48 -41.65 -21.71
CA ILE A 170 11.48 -41.17 -20.73
C ILE A 170 11.92 -42.28 -19.79
N ARG A 171 11.01 -43.19 -19.43
CA ARG A 171 11.33 -44.36 -18.59
C ARG A 171 12.33 -45.34 -19.26
N ARG A 172 12.36 -45.37 -20.58
CA ARG A 172 13.29 -46.16 -21.38
C ARG A 172 14.57 -45.41 -21.70
N ASP A 173 14.40 -44.12 -22.05
CA ASP A 173 15.51 -43.27 -22.47
C ASP A 173 15.19 -41.79 -22.09
N THR A 174 15.96 -41.24 -21.17
CA THR A 174 15.79 -39.86 -20.69
C THR A 174 16.09 -38.78 -21.72
N SER A 175 16.76 -39.12 -22.85
CA SER A 175 17.01 -38.20 -23.95
C SER A 175 15.71 -37.64 -24.57
N HIS A 176 14.59 -38.33 -24.41
CA HIS A 176 13.29 -37.86 -24.85
C HIS A 176 12.83 -36.58 -24.11
N LEU A 177 13.36 -36.32 -22.93
CA LEU A 177 13.08 -35.08 -22.17
C LEU A 177 13.62 -33.86 -22.95
N GLU A 178 14.78 -33.98 -23.62
CA GLU A 178 15.39 -32.88 -24.40
C GLU A 178 14.52 -32.44 -25.58
N ARG A 179 13.65 -33.31 -26.10
CA ARG A 179 12.76 -32.99 -27.23
C ARG A 179 11.64 -32.02 -26.84
N VAL A 180 11.26 -31.99 -25.58
CA VAL A 180 10.15 -31.15 -25.09
C VAL A 180 10.63 -29.73 -24.77
N LEU A 181 11.91 -29.56 -24.45
CA LEU A 181 12.48 -28.27 -24.07
C LEU A 181 12.29 -27.17 -25.15
N PRO A 182 12.59 -27.42 -26.45
CA PRO A 182 12.38 -26.40 -27.48
C PRO A 182 10.91 -26.04 -27.70
N LEU A 183 9.99 -26.96 -27.44
CA LEU A 183 8.54 -26.71 -27.53
C LEU A 183 8.07 -25.78 -26.43
N MET A 184 8.56 -25.98 -25.21
CA MET A 184 8.24 -25.13 -24.08
C MET A 184 8.85 -23.72 -24.22
N GLN A 185 10.07 -23.62 -24.72
CA GLN A 185 10.77 -22.32 -24.90
C GLN A 185 10.15 -21.43 -25.98
N LYS A 186 9.47 -22.00 -26.98
CA LYS A 186 8.79 -21.21 -28.02
C LYS A 186 7.57 -20.48 -27.52
N GLU A 187 6.90 -21.03 -26.55
CA GLU A 187 5.62 -20.52 -26.02
C GLU A 187 5.82 -19.65 -24.77
N ASP A 188 7.02 -19.66 -24.17
CA ASP A 188 7.30 -18.95 -22.91
C ASP A 188 8.50 -18.00 -23.07
N ASN A 189 8.25 -16.69 -22.95
CA ASN A 189 9.29 -15.66 -23.04
C ASN A 189 10.28 -15.65 -21.87
N SER A 190 10.00 -16.39 -20.78
CA SER A 190 10.86 -16.47 -19.60
C SER A 190 10.58 -17.79 -18.84
N PRO A 191 11.08 -18.92 -19.32
CA PRO A 191 10.83 -20.21 -18.69
C PRO A 191 11.50 -20.29 -17.31
N LEU A 192 10.79 -20.90 -16.35
CA LEU A 192 11.37 -21.26 -15.05
C LEU A 192 12.56 -22.22 -15.28
N PRO A 193 13.61 -22.17 -14.44
CA PRO A 193 14.77 -23.04 -14.56
C PRO A 193 14.48 -24.47 -14.06
N LEU A 194 13.37 -25.07 -14.52
CA LEU A 194 12.90 -26.38 -14.06
C LEU A 194 13.51 -27.56 -14.81
N PHE A 195 14.09 -27.32 -15.99
CA PHE A 195 14.66 -28.41 -16.78
C PHE A 195 15.82 -29.13 -16.09
N PRO A 196 16.81 -28.45 -15.48
CA PRO A 196 17.84 -29.13 -14.69
C PRO A 196 17.27 -29.98 -13.56
N ILE A 197 16.23 -29.49 -12.90
CA ILE A 197 15.54 -30.20 -11.81
C ILE A 197 14.87 -31.48 -12.33
N LEU A 198 14.11 -31.37 -13.43
CA LEU A 198 13.50 -32.53 -14.09
C LEU A 198 14.54 -33.56 -14.51
N SER A 199 15.66 -33.13 -15.08
CA SER A 199 16.76 -34.02 -15.49
C SER A 199 17.39 -34.75 -14.30
N MET A 200 17.47 -34.14 -13.13
CA MET A 200 17.94 -34.77 -11.89
C MET A 200 16.93 -35.78 -11.34
N MET A 201 15.63 -35.42 -11.34
CA MET A 201 14.56 -36.25 -10.76
C MET A 201 14.23 -37.46 -11.64
N LEU A 202 14.33 -37.34 -12.97
CA LEU A 202 13.96 -38.35 -13.95
C LEU A 202 15.14 -39.22 -14.41
N GLN A 203 16.11 -39.52 -13.51
CA GLN A 203 17.18 -40.46 -13.77
C GLN A 203 16.67 -41.90 -13.68
N ILE A 204 16.95 -42.76 -14.67
CA ILE A 204 16.50 -44.14 -14.72
C ILE A 204 17.04 -44.92 -13.54
N GLN A 205 18.32 -44.75 -13.21
CA GLN A 205 18.95 -45.41 -12.08
C GLN A 205 18.59 -44.71 -10.75
N PRO A 206 17.98 -45.39 -9.78
CA PRO A 206 17.60 -44.77 -8.50
C PRO A 206 18.76 -44.14 -7.73
N SER A 207 19.96 -44.73 -7.83
CA SER A 207 21.18 -44.23 -7.17
C SER A 207 21.60 -42.86 -7.67
N MET A 208 21.27 -42.51 -8.90
CA MET A 208 21.60 -41.21 -9.53
C MET A 208 20.53 -40.16 -9.23
N ARG A 209 19.35 -40.52 -8.73
CA ARG A 209 18.32 -39.58 -8.36
C ARG A 209 18.60 -38.93 -7.01
N PRO A 210 18.30 -37.64 -6.82
CA PRO A 210 18.37 -37.02 -5.51
C PRO A 210 17.32 -37.59 -4.55
N THR A 211 17.58 -37.53 -3.25
CA THR A 211 16.55 -37.65 -2.23
C THR A 211 15.76 -36.33 -2.08
N ALA A 212 14.64 -36.36 -1.34
CA ALA A 212 13.96 -35.09 -0.99
C ALA A 212 14.89 -34.16 -0.19
N LYS A 213 15.82 -34.72 0.60
CA LYS A 213 16.83 -33.97 1.33
C LYS A 213 17.86 -33.32 0.36
N ASP A 214 18.37 -34.07 -0.60
CA ASP A 214 19.34 -33.55 -1.56
C ASP A 214 18.70 -32.46 -2.44
N LEU A 215 17.42 -32.57 -2.75
CA LEU A 215 16.67 -31.53 -3.47
C LEU A 215 16.61 -30.21 -2.69
N MET A 216 16.53 -30.24 -1.36
CA MET A 216 16.51 -29.01 -0.55
C MET A 216 17.81 -28.21 -0.64
N ASP A 217 18.92 -28.86 -0.96
CA ASP A 217 20.23 -28.21 -1.14
C ASP A 217 20.36 -27.53 -2.51
N VAL A 218 19.42 -27.78 -3.43
CA VAL A 218 19.37 -27.11 -4.74
C VAL A 218 18.79 -25.69 -4.55
N PRO A 219 19.51 -24.62 -4.94
CA PRO A 219 19.09 -23.24 -4.69
C PRO A 219 17.66 -22.93 -5.15
N PHE A 220 17.26 -23.36 -6.34
CA PHE A 220 15.92 -23.16 -6.87
C PHE A 220 14.83 -23.87 -6.06
N ILE A 221 15.09 -25.08 -5.54
CA ILE A 221 14.16 -25.78 -4.64
C ILE A 221 14.06 -25.05 -3.31
N GLY A 222 15.18 -24.48 -2.83
CA GLY A 222 15.18 -23.59 -1.67
C GLY A 222 14.21 -22.40 -1.86
N GLU A 223 14.21 -21.78 -3.05
CA GLU A 223 13.26 -20.74 -3.42
C GLU A 223 11.80 -21.26 -3.41
N CYS A 224 11.55 -22.42 -3.99
CA CYS A 224 10.23 -23.04 -3.98
C CYS A 224 9.72 -23.31 -2.55
N LEU A 225 10.59 -23.74 -1.65
CA LEU A 225 10.25 -23.99 -0.24
C LEU A 225 9.92 -22.69 0.51
N VAL A 226 10.64 -21.60 0.24
CA VAL A 226 10.32 -20.27 0.78
C VAL A 226 8.94 -19.82 0.31
N VAL A 227 8.69 -19.90 -1.00
CA VAL A 227 7.40 -19.54 -1.62
C VAL A 227 6.24 -20.39 -1.10
N ALA A 228 6.53 -21.65 -0.77
CA ALA A 228 5.57 -22.57 -0.17
C ALA A 228 5.30 -22.31 1.33
N GLY A 229 6.07 -21.44 1.98
CA GLY A 229 5.96 -21.17 3.41
C GLY A 229 6.45 -22.33 4.29
N SER A 230 7.38 -23.17 3.77
CA SER A 230 7.89 -24.34 4.48
C SER A 230 8.69 -23.95 5.74
N SER A 231 8.41 -24.65 6.85
CA SER A 231 9.14 -24.49 8.11
C SER A 231 10.57 -25.05 8.06
N LEU A 232 10.92 -25.82 7.02
CA LEU A 232 12.25 -26.44 6.85
C LEU A 232 13.34 -25.42 6.57
N ILE A 233 12.97 -24.27 6.00
CA ILE A 233 13.91 -23.18 5.77
C ILE A 233 13.73 -22.16 6.87
N LYS A 234 14.77 -21.94 7.67
CA LYS A 234 14.89 -20.72 8.47
C LYS A 234 14.78 -19.58 7.47
N ARG A 235 13.74 -18.73 7.59
CA ARG A 235 13.52 -17.57 6.73
C ARG A 235 14.84 -16.80 6.63
N ARG A 236 15.53 -16.92 5.51
CA ARG A 236 16.59 -16.00 5.14
C ARG A 236 15.88 -14.71 4.80
N ASN A 237 16.33 -13.59 5.37
CA ASN A 237 15.74 -12.25 5.15
C ASN A 237 15.90 -11.73 3.70
N SER A 238 16.16 -12.58 2.74
CA SER A 238 16.26 -12.24 1.32
C SER A 238 15.51 -13.25 0.47
N LEU A 239 14.50 -12.77 -0.23
CA LEU A 239 13.87 -13.50 -1.33
C LEU A 239 14.77 -13.38 -2.56
N PRO A 240 14.99 -14.46 -3.31
CA PRO A 240 15.69 -14.36 -4.60
C PRO A 240 14.93 -13.45 -5.56
N SER A 241 15.66 -12.62 -6.28
CA SER A 241 15.08 -11.64 -7.22
C SER A 241 14.17 -12.27 -8.26
N CYS A 242 14.49 -13.49 -8.74
CA CYS A 242 13.65 -14.22 -9.71
C CYS A 242 12.28 -14.62 -9.12
N ALA A 243 12.20 -14.95 -7.82
CA ALA A 243 10.94 -15.26 -7.17
C ALA A 243 10.06 -14.00 -7.06
N ILE A 244 10.64 -12.85 -6.70
CA ILE A 244 9.93 -11.57 -6.69
C ILE A 244 9.37 -11.25 -8.08
N ASP A 245 10.16 -11.42 -9.13
CA ASP A 245 9.73 -11.14 -10.51
C ASP A 245 8.56 -12.01 -10.97
N VAL A 246 8.51 -13.26 -10.54
CA VAL A 246 7.39 -14.16 -10.84
C VAL A 246 6.10 -13.67 -10.17
N PHE A 247 6.18 -13.21 -8.92
CA PHE A 247 5.02 -12.65 -8.22
C PHE A 247 4.52 -11.36 -8.85
N LEU A 248 5.43 -10.48 -9.25
CA LEU A 248 5.09 -9.20 -9.85
C LEU A 248 4.46 -9.33 -11.26
N ARG A 249 4.69 -10.44 -11.97
CA ARG A 249 4.02 -10.75 -13.25
C ARG A 249 2.59 -11.26 -13.06
N GLY A 250 2.19 -11.59 -11.85
CA GLY A 250 0.81 -11.94 -11.51
C GLY A 250 -0.14 -10.76 -11.63
N GLY A 251 -1.44 -10.99 -11.63
CA GLY A 251 -2.44 -9.93 -11.55
C GLY A 251 -2.36 -9.17 -10.22
N ILE A 252 -3.00 -7.99 -10.16
CA ILE A 252 -2.97 -7.08 -8.99
C ILE A 252 -3.34 -7.82 -7.68
N GLY A 253 -4.29 -8.78 -7.71
CA GLY A 253 -4.62 -9.60 -6.53
C GLY A 253 -3.45 -10.45 -6.02
N SER A 254 -2.67 -11.05 -6.91
CA SER A 254 -1.49 -11.85 -6.53
C SER A 254 -0.40 -10.97 -5.90
N ILE A 255 -0.28 -9.72 -6.34
CA ILE A 255 0.66 -8.75 -5.77
C ILE A 255 0.27 -8.40 -4.33
N LEU A 256 -1.02 -8.23 -4.05
CA LEU A 256 -1.53 -7.96 -2.71
C LEU A 256 -1.22 -9.12 -1.75
N GLU A 257 -1.54 -10.36 -2.15
CA GLU A 257 -1.20 -11.55 -1.37
C GLU A 257 0.31 -11.67 -1.13
N PHE A 258 1.11 -11.32 -2.13
CA PHE A 258 2.56 -11.31 -2.01
C PHE A 258 3.06 -10.30 -0.97
N MET A 259 2.59 -9.05 -0.99
CA MET A 259 2.94 -8.04 0.01
C MET A 259 2.59 -8.51 1.43
N GLN A 260 1.42 -9.12 1.60
CA GLN A 260 0.96 -9.64 2.89
C GLN A 260 1.77 -10.85 3.37
N ALA A 261 2.15 -11.76 2.45
CA ALA A 261 2.91 -12.96 2.79
C ALA A 261 4.38 -12.68 3.15
N PHE A 262 4.98 -11.66 2.53
CA PHE A 262 6.39 -11.29 2.66
C PHE A 262 6.58 -9.87 3.24
N TRP A 263 5.71 -9.52 4.20
CA TRP A 263 5.72 -8.22 4.85
C TRP A 263 7.05 -7.88 5.55
N ASP A 264 7.81 -8.90 5.98
CA ASP A 264 9.08 -8.83 6.68
C ASP A 264 10.32 -8.75 5.76
N VAL A 265 10.12 -8.78 4.43
CA VAL A 265 11.21 -8.74 3.44
C VAL A 265 11.25 -7.38 2.75
N GLU A 266 12.17 -6.51 3.16
CA GLU A 266 12.29 -5.13 2.66
C GLU A 266 12.39 -5.04 1.13
N GLU A 267 13.27 -5.87 0.50
CA GLU A 267 13.45 -5.87 -0.95
C GLU A 267 12.17 -6.24 -1.70
N ALA A 268 11.40 -7.20 -1.17
CA ALA A 268 10.12 -7.59 -1.74
C ALA A 268 9.13 -6.42 -1.72
N GLN A 269 9.03 -5.71 -0.59
CA GLN A 269 8.14 -4.56 -0.44
C GLN A 269 8.56 -3.41 -1.36
N ALA A 270 9.84 -3.06 -1.37
CA ALA A 270 10.36 -1.97 -2.21
C ALA A 270 10.12 -2.23 -3.71
N ARG A 271 10.43 -3.44 -4.21
CA ARG A 271 10.21 -3.80 -5.61
C ARG A 271 8.73 -3.86 -5.98
N THR A 272 7.88 -4.26 -5.05
CA THR A 272 6.43 -4.27 -5.26
C THR A 272 5.90 -2.84 -5.39
N MET A 273 6.31 -1.92 -4.52
CA MET A 273 5.92 -0.51 -4.61
C MET A 273 6.37 0.13 -5.94
N GLN A 274 7.61 -0.14 -6.37
CA GLN A 274 8.13 0.33 -7.66
C GLN A 274 7.34 -0.25 -8.85
N HIS A 275 6.92 -1.51 -8.74
CA HIS A 275 6.09 -2.14 -9.78
C HIS A 275 4.67 -1.55 -9.80
N LEU A 276 4.05 -1.32 -8.65
CA LEU A 276 2.73 -0.69 -8.55
C LEU A 276 2.73 0.73 -9.12
N ALA A 277 3.81 1.49 -8.96
CA ALA A 277 3.96 2.83 -9.54
C ALA A 277 3.81 2.84 -11.08
N CYS A 278 4.12 1.72 -11.75
CA CYS A 278 3.91 1.60 -13.21
C CYS A 278 2.42 1.57 -13.60
N PHE A 279 1.51 1.26 -12.70
CA PHE A 279 0.07 1.19 -12.96
C PHE A 279 -0.67 2.48 -12.61
N VAL A 280 -0.07 3.41 -11.87
CA VAL A 280 -0.73 4.66 -11.43
C VAL A 280 -1.15 5.53 -12.63
N GLY A 281 -0.46 5.46 -13.77
CA GLY A 281 -0.86 6.18 -14.99
C GLY A 281 -2.14 5.67 -15.65
N ASP A 282 -2.64 4.49 -15.27
CA ASP A 282 -3.86 3.89 -15.80
C ASP A 282 -5.06 4.21 -14.89
N LYS A 283 -5.92 5.11 -15.35
CA LYS A 283 -7.15 5.51 -14.61
C LYS A 283 -8.07 4.33 -14.29
N SER A 284 -8.03 3.25 -15.08
CA SER A 284 -8.84 2.06 -14.84
C SER A 284 -8.31 1.19 -13.69
N ALA A 285 -7.06 1.34 -13.32
CA ALA A 285 -6.42 0.59 -12.24
C ALA A 285 -6.72 1.16 -10.84
N LEU A 286 -7.21 2.39 -10.73
CA LEU A 286 -7.43 3.10 -9.47
C LEU A 286 -8.23 2.28 -8.43
N PRO A 287 -9.37 1.63 -8.74
CA PRO A 287 -10.12 0.86 -7.74
C PRO A 287 -9.30 -0.29 -7.13
N CYS A 288 -8.39 -0.87 -7.93
CA CYS A 288 -7.48 -1.91 -7.45
C CYS A 288 -6.33 -1.31 -6.64
N LEU A 289 -5.78 -0.16 -7.05
CA LEU A 289 -4.68 0.51 -6.36
C LEU A 289 -5.08 1.04 -4.98
N LEU A 290 -6.32 1.46 -4.79
CA LEU A 290 -6.84 1.89 -3.49
C LEU A 290 -6.79 0.77 -2.43
N ALA A 291 -6.89 -0.50 -2.84
CA ALA A 291 -6.75 -1.63 -1.93
C ALA A 291 -5.33 -1.79 -1.35
N PHE A 292 -4.33 -1.09 -1.92
CA PHE A 292 -2.94 -1.14 -1.45
C PHE A 292 -2.58 -0.06 -0.44
N THR A 293 -3.44 0.92 -0.17
CA THR A 293 -3.14 2.02 0.77
C THR A 293 -2.73 1.51 2.16
N GLU A 294 -3.50 0.58 2.74
CA GLU A 294 -3.17 -0.04 4.02
C GLU A 294 -1.92 -0.94 3.95
N PRO A 295 -1.77 -1.87 2.98
CA PRO A 295 -0.55 -2.66 2.81
C PRO A 295 0.71 -1.83 2.63
N ILE A 296 0.66 -0.72 1.89
CA ILE A 296 1.80 0.19 1.71
C ILE A 296 2.18 0.83 3.05
N ALA A 297 1.21 1.40 3.78
CA ALA A 297 1.46 2.01 5.09
C ALA A 297 2.00 0.98 6.11
N PHE A 298 1.48 -0.23 6.10
CA PHE A 298 1.97 -1.33 6.93
C PHE A 298 3.41 -1.74 6.58
N ALA A 299 3.76 -1.79 5.28
CA ALA A 299 5.12 -2.06 4.83
C ALA A 299 6.08 -0.94 5.25
N MET A 300 5.66 0.33 5.14
CA MET A 300 6.42 1.49 5.61
C MET A 300 6.70 1.39 7.12
N LYS A 301 5.69 1.09 7.93
CA LYS A 301 5.83 0.88 9.38
C LYS A 301 6.77 -0.26 9.72
N SER A 302 6.65 -1.40 9.01
CA SER A 302 7.45 -2.60 9.27
C SER A 302 8.93 -2.41 8.94
N HIS A 303 9.26 -1.49 8.04
CA HIS A 303 10.61 -1.17 7.58
C HIS A 303 10.94 0.31 7.80
N ILE A 304 10.61 0.82 8.99
CA ILE A 304 10.67 2.24 9.31
C ILE A 304 12.07 2.86 9.13
N ASP A 305 13.14 2.09 9.29
CA ASP A 305 14.52 2.55 9.15
C ASP A 305 14.99 2.64 7.67
N SER A 306 14.24 2.09 6.73
CA SER A 306 14.59 2.12 5.31
C SER A 306 14.06 3.39 4.62
N LEU A 307 14.86 4.44 4.58
CA LEU A 307 14.49 5.70 3.94
C LEU A 307 14.03 5.51 2.49
N LYS A 308 14.68 4.62 1.74
CA LYS A 308 14.31 4.32 0.35
C LYS A 308 12.87 3.80 0.26
N LEU A 309 12.49 2.86 1.12
CA LEU A 309 11.15 2.29 1.14
C LEU A 309 10.13 3.35 1.57
N GLN A 310 10.48 4.25 2.52
CA GLN A 310 9.63 5.36 2.92
C GLN A 310 9.37 6.32 1.76
N VAL A 311 10.40 6.68 1.00
CA VAL A 311 10.29 7.55 -0.18
C VAL A 311 9.42 6.89 -1.26
N ASP A 312 9.65 5.61 -1.58
CA ASP A 312 8.88 4.89 -2.59
C ASP A 312 7.40 4.75 -2.15
N GLY A 313 7.14 4.44 -0.89
CA GLY A 313 5.80 4.35 -0.31
C GLY A 313 5.05 5.68 -0.31
N CYS A 314 5.68 6.77 0.16
CA CYS A 314 5.07 8.10 0.16
C CYS A 314 4.73 8.57 -1.26
N ARG A 315 5.66 8.37 -2.21
CA ARG A 315 5.42 8.72 -3.62
C ARG A 315 4.23 7.96 -4.19
N LEU A 316 4.18 6.66 -3.97
CA LEU A 316 3.09 5.82 -4.46
C LEU A 316 1.73 6.21 -3.84
N LEU A 317 1.67 6.45 -2.52
CA LEU A 317 0.46 6.91 -1.86
C LEU A 317 0.02 8.29 -2.37
N LEU A 318 0.96 9.22 -2.53
CA LEU A 318 0.67 10.55 -3.05
C LEU A 318 0.08 10.49 -4.46
N GLU A 319 0.65 9.66 -5.33
CA GLU A 319 0.17 9.47 -6.69
C GLU A 319 -1.22 8.81 -6.71
N ILE A 320 -1.47 7.78 -5.89
CA ILE A 320 -2.78 7.11 -5.79
C ILE A 320 -3.85 8.11 -5.31
N LEU A 321 -3.57 8.87 -4.25
CA LEU A 321 -4.53 9.83 -3.70
C LEU A 321 -4.76 11.02 -4.65
N SER A 322 -3.71 11.50 -5.34
CA SER A 322 -3.85 12.53 -6.36
C SER A 322 -4.76 12.08 -7.50
N GLN A 323 -4.60 10.84 -7.96
CA GLN A 323 -5.46 10.27 -9.00
C GLN A 323 -6.90 10.06 -8.52
N ALA A 324 -7.10 9.70 -7.24
CA ALA A 324 -8.42 9.59 -6.64
C ALA A 324 -9.12 10.95 -6.60
N LEU A 325 -8.40 12.01 -6.23
CA LEU A 325 -8.90 13.39 -6.22
C LEU A 325 -9.29 13.85 -7.63
N GLU A 326 -8.46 13.55 -8.65
CA GLU A 326 -8.79 13.89 -10.06
C GLU A 326 -10.05 13.19 -10.59
N GLN A 327 -10.43 12.06 -10.00
CA GLN A 327 -11.60 11.27 -10.38
C GLN A 327 -12.80 11.47 -9.43
N ASP A 328 -12.74 12.47 -8.54
CA ASP A 328 -13.75 12.75 -7.50
C ASP A 328 -14.07 11.52 -6.63
N VAL A 329 -13.07 10.66 -6.39
CA VAL A 329 -13.20 9.49 -5.51
C VAL A 329 -12.80 9.87 -4.09
N VAL A 330 -13.74 9.76 -3.17
CA VAL A 330 -13.47 9.98 -1.74
C VAL A 330 -12.72 8.77 -1.17
N VAL A 331 -11.55 9.01 -0.60
CA VAL A 331 -10.71 7.97 0.03
C VAL A 331 -10.64 8.26 1.52
N ILE A 332 -11.19 7.36 2.33
CA ILE A 332 -11.10 7.44 3.79
C ILE A 332 -9.96 6.53 4.24
N LEU A 333 -8.93 7.12 4.82
CA LEU A 333 -7.80 6.37 5.37
C LEU A 333 -8.04 6.04 6.85
N GLY A 334 -7.81 4.78 7.20
CA GLY A 334 -7.96 4.31 8.58
C GLY A 334 -6.92 4.92 9.54
N GLU A 335 -7.24 4.89 10.84
CA GLU A 335 -6.36 5.39 11.91
C GLU A 335 -4.97 4.70 11.90
N ASP A 336 -4.90 3.43 11.55
CA ASP A 336 -3.64 2.69 11.46
C ASP A 336 -2.70 3.26 10.39
N VAL A 337 -3.26 3.72 9.26
CA VAL A 337 -2.49 4.34 8.17
C VAL A 337 -1.94 5.70 8.62
N THR A 338 -2.77 6.56 9.21
CA THR A 338 -2.36 7.89 9.69
C THR A 338 -1.29 7.79 10.78
N ASN A 339 -1.45 6.86 11.73
CA ASN A 339 -0.46 6.61 12.79
C ASN A 339 0.86 6.07 12.21
N SER A 340 0.82 5.19 11.21
CA SER A 340 2.03 4.67 10.56
C SER A 340 2.81 5.77 9.85
N LEU A 341 2.11 6.66 9.13
CA LEU A 341 2.74 7.81 8.47
C LEU A 341 3.38 8.77 9.49
N LEU A 342 2.71 9.00 10.61
CA LEU A 342 3.25 9.87 11.67
C LEU A 342 4.52 9.29 12.32
N GLU A 343 4.55 7.99 12.61
CA GLU A 343 5.77 7.31 13.09
C GLU A 343 6.93 7.49 12.10
N THR A 344 6.63 7.41 10.80
CA THR A 344 7.61 7.60 9.72
C THR A 344 8.13 9.04 9.66
N VAL A 345 7.26 10.05 9.81
CA VAL A 345 7.65 11.46 9.90
C VAL A 345 8.63 11.68 11.05
N ARG A 346 8.33 11.15 12.23
CA ARG A 346 9.20 11.28 13.42
C ARG A 346 10.54 10.62 13.23
N ARG A 347 10.58 9.46 12.56
CA ARG A 347 11.82 8.72 12.32
C ARG A 347 12.75 9.42 11.33
N HIS A 348 12.20 10.09 10.32
CA HIS A 348 12.95 10.74 9.24
C HIS A 348 12.78 12.27 9.22
N SER A 349 12.57 12.86 10.40
CA SER A 349 12.31 14.30 10.56
C SER A 349 13.47 15.22 10.13
N GLU A 350 14.66 14.67 9.87
CA GLU A 350 15.84 15.41 9.43
C GLU A 350 16.09 15.31 7.91
N ASP A 351 15.34 14.45 7.18
CA ASP A 351 15.53 14.28 5.75
C ASP A 351 14.60 15.20 4.94
N GLU A 352 15.18 16.25 4.35
CA GLU A 352 14.45 17.24 3.56
C GLU A 352 13.76 16.64 2.33
N GLY A 353 14.41 15.69 1.65
CA GLY A 353 13.86 15.02 0.47
C GLY A 353 12.63 14.19 0.80
N PHE A 354 12.66 13.47 1.92
CA PHE A 354 11.52 12.72 2.43
C PHE A 354 10.39 13.65 2.88
N LEU A 355 10.71 14.71 3.65
CA LEU A 355 9.71 15.67 4.13
C LEU A 355 8.99 16.40 2.99
N SER A 356 9.70 16.68 1.89
CA SER A 356 9.09 17.27 0.67
C SER A 356 8.06 16.34 0.00
N LEU A 357 8.02 15.06 0.31
CA LEU A 357 7.01 14.10 -0.17
C LEU A 357 5.91 13.85 0.87
N ILE A 358 6.27 13.66 2.13
CA ILE A 358 5.30 13.31 3.17
C ILE A 358 4.42 14.50 3.56
N CYS A 359 4.94 15.74 3.59
CA CYS A 359 4.12 16.91 3.94
C CYS A 359 2.98 17.15 2.94
N PRO A 360 3.17 17.12 1.61
CA PRO A 360 2.06 17.14 0.66
C PRO A 360 1.08 15.97 0.82
N LEU A 361 1.56 14.77 1.16
CA LEU A 361 0.70 13.62 1.43
C LEU A 361 -0.19 13.88 2.66
N LEU A 362 0.39 14.39 3.76
CA LEU A 362 -0.36 14.77 4.95
C LEU A 362 -1.36 15.91 4.68
N MET A 363 -1.02 16.86 3.80
CA MET A 363 -1.92 17.93 3.37
C MET A 363 -3.16 17.36 2.67
N MET A 364 -2.99 16.38 1.80
CA MET A 364 -4.13 15.73 1.14
C MET A 364 -4.98 14.93 2.15
N ILE A 365 -4.34 14.21 3.06
CA ILE A 365 -5.03 13.39 4.07
C ILE A 365 -5.79 14.29 5.05
N SER A 366 -5.22 15.41 5.48
CA SER A 366 -5.84 16.33 6.45
C SER A 366 -7.02 17.14 5.88
N SER A 367 -7.34 17.02 4.61
CA SER A 367 -8.56 17.56 4.03
C SER A 367 -9.82 16.79 4.46
N ASP A 368 -9.67 15.55 4.92
CA ASP A 368 -10.72 14.76 5.58
C ASP A 368 -10.74 15.08 7.07
N GLU A 369 -11.92 15.43 7.61
CA GLU A 369 -12.08 15.86 9.00
C GLU A 369 -11.72 14.76 10.01
N VAL A 370 -12.06 13.50 9.73
CA VAL A 370 -11.75 12.36 10.60
C VAL A 370 -10.25 12.09 10.64
N ALA A 371 -9.59 12.13 9.48
CA ALA A 371 -8.14 11.95 9.39
C ALA A 371 -7.39 13.12 10.05
N ALA A 372 -7.84 14.36 9.88
CA ALA A 372 -7.29 15.54 10.54
C ALA A 372 -7.36 15.39 12.07
N GLU A 373 -8.51 14.96 12.61
CA GLU A 373 -8.69 14.75 14.04
C GLU A 373 -7.79 13.62 14.59
N ASN A 374 -7.58 12.52 13.83
CA ASN A 374 -6.67 11.45 14.21
C ASN A 374 -5.20 11.95 14.24
N LEU A 375 -4.78 12.69 13.22
CA LEU A 375 -3.45 13.30 13.15
C LEU A 375 -3.21 14.28 14.30
N ARG A 376 -4.21 15.09 14.64
CA ARG A 376 -4.17 16.04 15.75
C ARG A 376 -4.01 15.30 17.09
N LYS A 377 -4.84 14.30 17.37
CA LYS A 377 -4.76 13.47 18.60
C LYS A 377 -3.39 12.76 18.71
N ALA A 378 -2.81 12.38 17.61
CA ALA A 378 -1.50 11.76 17.57
C ALA A 378 -0.33 12.76 17.76
N GLY A 379 -0.61 14.08 17.89
CA GLY A 379 0.37 15.12 18.24
C GLY A 379 1.15 15.68 17.05
N LEU A 380 0.62 15.60 15.82
CA LEU A 380 1.29 16.07 14.60
C LEU A 380 1.63 17.58 14.65
N ILE A 381 0.87 18.40 15.39
CA ILE A 381 1.10 19.87 15.47
C ILE A 381 2.52 20.16 15.93
N SER A 382 3.00 19.53 17.00
CA SER A 382 4.36 19.74 17.52
C SER A 382 5.44 19.30 16.53
N ASP A 383 5.19 18.18 15.81
CA ASP A 383 6.12 17.67 14.80
C ASP A 383 6.25 18.66 13.63
N LEU A 384 5.10 19.20 13.14
CA LEU A 384 5.08 20.20 12.06
C LEU A 384 5.77 21.50 12.44
N LEU A 385 5.60 21.99 13.67
CA LEU A 385 6.29 23.20 14.13
C LEU A 385 7.80 23.01 14.14
N SER A 386 8.27 21.84 14.58
CA SER A 386 9.71 21.51 14.53
C SER A 386 10.23 21.42 13.09
N ILE A 387 9.45 20.84 12.18
CA ILE A 387 9.79 20.74 10.76
C ILE A 387 9.88 22.14 10.13
N LEU A 388 8.92 23.02 10.39
CA LEU A 388 8.91 24.39 9.88
C LEU A 388 10.11 25.21 10.39
N GLN A 389 10.54 25.02 11.65
CA GLN A 389 11.72 25.67 12.20
C GLN A 389 13.01 25.20 11.54
N ASN A 390 13.12 23.89 11.27
CA ASN A 390 14.33 23.29 10.71
C ASN A 390 14.47 23.53 9.20
N PHE A 391 13.35 23.58 8.47
CA PHE A 391 13.31 23.67 7.01
C PHE A 391 12.57 24.93 6.52
N ILE A 392 12.76 26.04 7.23
CA ILE A 392 12.07 27.30 6.96
C ILE A 392 12.30 27.83 5.52
N HIS A 393 13.43 27.50 4.90
CA HIS A 393 13.77 27.93 3.54
C HIS A 393 13.14 27.08 2.44
N ASN A 394 12.58 25.90 2.77
CA ASN A 394 11.95 25.03 1.77
C ASN A 394 10.49 25.40 1.56
N GLU A 395 10.19 25.98 0.40
CA GLU A 395 8.86 26.47 0.03
C GLU A 395 7.78 25.37 0.06
N GLN A 396 8.10 24.16 -0.43
CA GLN A 396 7.14 23.07 -0.52
C GLN A 396 6.79 22.52 0.87
N ILE A 397 7.79 22.35 1.73
CA ILE A 397 7.59 21.91 3.11
C ILE A 397 6.78 22.97 3.87
N CYS A 398 7.15 24.25 3.77
CA CYS A 398 6.44 25.35 4.43
C CYS A 398 4.99 25.45 3.98
N HIS A 399 4.74 25.41 2.66
CA HIS A 399 3.37 25.46 2.13
C HIS A 399 2.51 24.31 2.65
N SER A 400 2.98 23.07 2.50
CA SER A 400 2.22 21.89 2.88
C SER A 400 2.02 21.80 4.39
N SER A 401 3.06 22.06 5.18
CA SER A 401 2.98 22.02 6.65
C SER A 401 2.04 23.10 7.20
N CYS A 402 2.07 24.32 6.66
CA CYS A 402 1.11 25.37 7.04
C CYS A 402 -0.33 24.98 6.65
N ALA A 403 -0.54 24.36 5.50
CA ALA A 403 -1.87 23.92 5.09
C ALA A 403 -2.42 22.83 6.03
N VAL A 404 -1.58 21.84 6.43
CA VAL A 404 -1.94 20.85 7.45
C VAL A 404 -2.24 21.53 8.79
N LEU A 405 -1.37 22.42 9.26
CA LEU A 405 -1.59 23.16 10.52
C LEU A 405 -2.91 23.93 10.52
N TRP A 406 -3.28 24.54 9.40
CA TRP A 406 -4.57 25.22 9.28
C TRP A 406 -5.73 24.25 9.46
N SER A 407 -5.73 23.09 8.77
CA SER A 407 -6.77 22.06 8.92
C SER A 407 -6.87 21.55 10.36
N LEU A 408 -5.74 21.39 11.07
CA LEU A 408 -5.69 20.93 12.45
C LEU A 408 -6.10 22.02 13.45
N ALA A 409 -5.85 23.30 13.16
CA ALA A 409 -6.14 24.42 14.06
C ALA A 409 -7.62 24.86 14.04
N VAL A 410 -8.36 24.59 12.98
CA VAL A 410 -9.77 24.96 12.85
C VAL A 410 -10.68 24.15 13.79
N SER A 411 -10.25 22.99 14.27
CA SER A 411 -11.03 22.14 15.18
C SER A 411 -11.09 22.74 16.59
N GLU A 412 -12.29 22.84 17.18
CA GLU A 412 -12.57 23.51 18.47
C GLU A 412 -12.09 22.78 19.74
N ASN A 413 -11.30 21.72 19.64
CA ASN A 413 -10.92 20.91 20.80
C ASN A 413 -9.72 21.49 21.59
N SER A 414 -9.89 21.70 22.86
CA SER A 414 -9.01 22.45 23.79
C SER A 414 -7.69 21.78 24.22
N VAL A 415 -7.33 20.62 23.68
CA VAL A 415 -6.21 19.81 24.21
C VAL A 415 -4.83 20.37 23.85
N ASP A 416 -4.71 21.14 22.77
CA ASP A 416 -3.41 21.57 22.21
C ASP A 416 -3.07 23.06 22.44
N GLN A 417 -3.72 23.73 23.38
CA GLN A 417 -3.59 25.18 23.58
C GLN A 417 -2.13 25.64 23.77
N VAL A 418 -1.33 24.91 24.56
CA VAL A 418 0.06 25.29 24.82
C VAL A 418 0.92 25.15 23.56
N VAL A 419 0.67 24.14 22.75
CA VAL A 419 1.41 23.88 21.52
C VAL A 419 1.05 24.93 20.47
N LEU A 420 -0.24 25.25 20.32
CA LEU A 420 -0.73 26.27 19.36
C LEU A 420 -0.25 27.69 19.71
N GLN A 421 -0.07 28.02 21.01
CA GLN A 421 0.57 29.29 21.40
C GLN A 421 2.01 29.40 20.87
N SER A 422 2.74 28.29 20.83
CA SER A 422 4.11 28.28 20.29
C SER A 422 4.17 28.36 18.78
N ALA A 423 3.03 28.22 18.08
CA ALA A 423 2.95 28.30 16.62
C ALA A 423 3.12 29.73 16.09
N VAL A 424 2.67 30.77 16.83
CA VAL A 424 2.68 32.16 16.37
C VAL A 424 4.09 32.61 15.92
N PRO A 425 5.15 32.49 16.73
CA PRO A 425 6.50 32.91 16.31
C PRO A 425 7.05 32.08 15.14
N VAL A 426 6.67 30.82 15.02
CA VAL A 426 7.11 29.97 13.90
C VAL A 426 6.45 30.41 12.60
N ILE A 427 5.14 30.62 12.61
CA ILE A 427 4.38 31.02 11.42
C ILE A 427 4.77 32.45 10.98
N THR A 428 4.98 33.37 11.91
CA THR A 428 5.47 34.74 11.56
C THR A 428 6.85 34.69 10.92
N ALA A 429 7.75 33.82 11.39
CA ALA A 429 9.05 33.60 10.75
C ALA A 429 8.91 33.03 9.32
N VAL A 430 8.00 32.08 9.11
CA VAL A 430 7.71 31.53 7.75
C VAL A 430 7.18 32.63 6.82
N ILE A 431 6.26 33.47 7.27
CA ILE A 431 5.74 34.59 6.47
C ILE A 431 6.88 35.54 6.11
N GLN A 432 7.74 35.90 7.08
CA GLN A 432 8.85 36.81 6.86
C GLN A 432 9.86 36.27 5.84
N GLU A 433 10.16 34.99 5.87
CA GLU A 433 11.07 34.33 4.92
C GLU A 433 10.50 34.32 3.50
N HIS A 434 9.18 34.08 3.38
CA HIS A 434 8.52 33.83 2.09
C HIS A 434 7.61 34.97 1.59
N LEU A 435 7.91 36.23 1.90
CA LEU A 435 7.07 37.39 1.55
C LEU A 435 6.72 37.49 0.06
N GLN A 436 7.48 36.89 -0.84
CA GLN A 436 7.23 36.87 -2.27
C GLN A 436 6.53 35.60 -2.77
N ASN A 437 6.48 34.54 -1.96
CA ASN A 437 5.86 33.27 -2.34
C ASN A 437 4.38 33.23 -1.93
N GLY A 438 3.48 33.51 -2.86
CA GLY A 438 2.05 33.58 -2.58
C GLY A 438 1.42 32.26 -2.13
N ALA A 439 1.98 31.09 -2.48
CA ALA A 439 1.46 29.81 -2.05
C ALA A 439 1.74 29.57 -0.55
N VAL A 440 2.97 29.80 -0.12
CA VAL A 440 3.36 29.71 1.29
C VAL A 440 2.61 30.75 2.13
N LEU A 441 2.58 32.00 1.65
CA LEU A 441 1.88 33.11 2.34
C LEU A 441 0.40 32.79 2.55
N LYS A 442 -0.30 32.30 1.51
CA LYS A 442 -1.71 31.96 1.60
C LYS A 442 -1.93 30.99 2.77
N SER A 443 -1.17 29.88 2.84
CA SER A 443 -1.33 28.88 3.88
C SER A 443 -0.94 29.42 5.25
N ALA A 444 0.16 30.16 5.36
CA ALA A 444 0.64 30.73 6.63
C ALA A 444 -0.30 31.82 7.18
N CYS A 445 -0.84 32.70 6.32
CA CYS A 445 -1.85 33.68 6.74
C CYS A 445 -3.15 33.02 7.20
N SER A 446 -3.57 31.92 6.58
CA SER A 446 -4.72 31.14 7.06
C SER A 446 -4.48 30.56 8.47
N VAL A 447 -3.27 30.06 8.75
CA VAL A 447 -2.91 29.59 10.11
C VAL A 447 -2.96 30.74 11.11
N LEU A 448 -2.35 31.90 10.79
CA LEU A 448 -2.41 33.08 11.68
C LEU A 448 -3.84 33.55 11.94
N TRP A 449 -4.68 33.53 10.92
CA TRP A 449 -6.09 33.85 11.07
C TRP A 449 -6.77 32.89 12.05
N ALA A 450 -6.60 31.57 11.90
CA ALA A 450 -7.15 30.60 12.83
C ALA A 450 -6.64 30.78 14.27
N LEU A 451 -5.33 31.03 14.44
CA LEU A 451 -4.71 31.27 15.75
C LEU A 451 -5.23 32.57 16.41
N SER A 452 -5.46 33.62 15.64
CA SER A 452 -6.01 34.89 16.15
C SER A 452 -7.45 34.73 16.59
N LEU A 453 -8.30 34.03 15.82
CA LEU A 453 -9.69 33.75 16.19
C LEU A 453 -9.82 32.97 17.50
N GLN A 454 -8.87 32.09 17.78
CA GLN A 454 -8.84 31.30 19.00
C GLN A 454 -8.14 31.98 20.18
N GLY A 455 -7.63 33.22 19.98
CA GLY A 455 -7.02 34.01 21.05
C GLY A 455 -5.62 33.55 21.48
N PHE A 456 -4.86 32.89 20.59
CA PHE A 456 -3.50 32.42 20.89
C PHE A 456 -2.41 33.48 20.75
N LEU A 457 -2.72 34.67 20.20
CA LEU A 457 -1.80 35.78 20.12
C LEU A 457 -1.79 36.56 21.46
N THR A 458 -0.60 36.99 21.86
CA THR A 458 -0.38 37.83 23.05
C THR A 458 -0.26 39.30 22.66
N GLU A 459 -0.36 40.23 23.63
CA GLU A 459 -0.21 41.67 23.40
C GLU A 459 1.10 42.03 22.67
N SER A 460 2.17 41.29 22.94
CA SER A 460 3.47 41.51 22.28
C SER A 460 3.50 41.08 20.82
N ASP A 461 2.55 40.24 20.38
CA ASP A 461 2.51 39.70 19.03
C ASP A 461 1.70 40.60 18.06
N TYR A 462 0.78 41.44 18.56
CA TYR A 462 -0.13 42.20 17.68
C TYR A 462 0.59 43.15 16.75
N GLU A 463 1.47 44.02 17.27
CA GLU A 463 2.16 45.02 16.47
C GLU A 463 3.06 44.40 15.40
N PRO A 464 4.00 43.46 15.72
CA PRO A 464 4.88 42.89 14.72
C PRO A 464 4.14 42.04 13.68
N THR A 465 3.09 41.29 14.11
CA THR A 465 2.30 40.47 13.20
C THR A 465 1.47 41.34 12.24
N THR A 466 0.88 42.45 12.72
CA THR A 466 0.16 43.39 11.86
C THR A 466 1.08 44.02 10.83
N ALA A 467 2.27 44.47 11.22
CA ALA A 467 3.24 45.01 10.27
C ALA A 467 3.65 44.00 9.19
N LEU A 468 3.86 42.76 9.59
CA LEU A 468 4.22 41.67 8.68
C LEU A 468 3.10 41.33 7.69
N LEU A 469 1.85 41.23 8.17
CA LEU A 469 0.69 40.99 7.30
C LEU A 469 0.44 42.15 6.35
N THR A 470 0.68 43.39 6.81
CA THR A 470 0.59 44.59 5.96
C THR A 470 1.62 44.55 4.83
N ASP A 471 2.86 44.12 5.13
CA ASP A 471 3.89 43.91 4.11
C ASP A 471 3.52 42.77 3.15
N ALA A 472 3.02 41.65 3.65
CA ALA A 472 2.55 40.52 2.84
C ALA A 472 1.44 40.94 1.88
N LEU A 473 0.46 41.73 2.33
CA LEU A 473 -0.62 42.26 1.51
C LEU A 473 -0.06 43.20 0.42
N ARG A 474 0.81 44.15 0.80
CA ARG A 474 1.41 45.10 -0.10
C ARG A 474 2.18 44.45 -1.25
N MET A 475 2.93 43.41 -0.96
CA MET A 475 3.76 42.71 -1.95
C MET A 475 2.99 41.76 -2.87
N ASN A 476 1.75 41.43 -2.53
CA ASN A 476 0.98 40.41 -3.24
C ASN A 476 -0.45 40.86 -3.59
N LEU A 477 -0.67 42.11 -3.83
CA LEU A 477 -1.99 42.68 -4.21
C LEU A 477 -2.63 42.03 -5.44
N GLU A 478 -1.83 41.37 -6.29
CA GLU A 478 -2.30 40.72 -7.52
C GLU A 478 -2.92 39.32 -7.29
N LYS A 479 -2.90 38.80 -6.04
CA LYS A 479 -3.35 37.44 -5.72
C LYS A 479 -4.63 37.47 -4.87
N PRO A 480 -5.83 37.22 -5.45
CA PRO A 480 -7.12 37.43 -4.77
C PRO A 480 -7.25 36.63 -3.46
N MET A 481 -6.92 35.33 -3.49
CA MET A 481 -7.02 34.48 -2.31
C MET A 481 -6.07 34.89 -1.17
N LEU A 482 -4.92 35.48 -1.50
CA LEU A 482 -4.01 36.01 -0.48
C LEU A 482 -4.52 37.32 0.10
N VAL A 483 -5.05 38.21 -0.72
CA VAL A 483 -5.70 39.46 -0.27
C VAL A 483 -6.84 39.11 0.68
N ASN A 484 -7.71 38.19 0.29
CA ASN A 484 -8.82 37.71 1.13
C ASN A 484 -8.32 37.22 2.51
N ASN A 485 -7.42 36.22 2.52
CA ASN A 485 -6.93 35.62 3.77
C ASN A 485 -6.18 36.64 4.65
N THR A 486 -5.43 37.56 4.04
CA THR A 486 -4.68 38.56 4.79
C THR A 486 -5.61 39.64 5.37
N CYS A 487 -6.65 40.05 4.64
CA CYS A 487 -7.67 40.98 5.15
C CYS A 487 -8.42 40.37 6.35
N LEU A 488 -8.80 39.11 6.26
CA LEU A 488 -9.46 38.38 7.38
C LEU A 488 -8.53 38.23 8.60
N ALA A 489 -7.24 37.92 8.36
CA ALA A 489 -6.26 37.85 9.43
C ALA A 489 -6.03 39.22 10.09
N LEU A 490 -5.91 40.29 9.31
CA LEU A 490 -5.80 41.67 9.81
C LEU A 490 -7.07 42.08 10.58
N ALA A 491 -8.25 41.78 10.07
CA ALA A 491 -9.52 42.07 10.74
C ALA A 491 -9.59 41.42 12.12
N SER A 492 -9.17 40.13 12.23
CA SER A 492 -9.17 39.42 13.52
C SER A 492 -8.16 40.02 14.52
N LEU A 493 -6.99 40.53 14.04
CA LEU A 493 -6.03 41.24 14.90
C LEU A 493 -6.56 42.60 15.33
N VAL A 494 -7.15 43.33 14.43
CA VAL A 494 -7.76 44.66 14.69
C VAL A 494 -8.88 44.50 15.74
N ARG A 495 -9.74 43.51 15.61
CA ARG A 495 -10.80 43.24 16.60
C ARG A 495 -10.26 42.99 18.01
N LEU A 496 -9.08 42.36 18.13
CA LEU A 496 -8.48 42.01 19.41
C LEU A 496 -7.67 43.13 20.03
N SER A 497 -7.16 44.08 19.20
CA SER A 497 -6.21 45.10 19.68
C SER A 497 -6.28 46.42 18.87
N GLU A 498 -6.53 47.51 19.58
CA GLU A 498 -6.40 48.87 19.05
C GLU A 498 -4.98 49.13 18.53
N ILE A 499 -3.96 48.56 19.14
CA ILE A 499 -2.56 48.69 18.71
C ILE A 499 -2.39 48.15 17.27
N ALA A 500 -3.08 47.03 16.95
CA ALA A 500 -3.08 46.48 15.60
C ALA A 500 -3.72 47.46 14.58
N ALA A 501 -4.84 48.07 14.92
CA ALA A 501 -5.49 49.08 14.07
C ALA A 501 -4.59 50.28 13.81
N PHE A 502 -3.99 50.82 14.89
CA PHE A 502 -3.03 51.92 14.77
C PHE A 502 -1.80 51.56 13.93
N ARG A 503 -1.23 50.40 14.14
CA ARG A 503 -0.07 49.93 13.39
C ARG A 503 -0.37 49.80 11.91
N PHE A 504 -1.56 49.34 11.56
CA PHE A 504 -2.00 49.20 10.18
C PHE A 504 -2.10 50.58 9.47
N ILE A 505 -2.68 51.61 10.10
CA ILE A 505 -2.84 52.92 9.50
C ILE A 505 -1.55 53.78 9.52
N THR A 506 -0.68 53.55 10.52
CA THR A 506 0.56 54.34 10.71
C THR A 506 1.82 53.66 10.15
N ASP A 507 1.66 52.68 9.25
CA ASP A 507 2.81 51.98 8.70
C ASP A 507 3.76 52.93 7.95
N SER A 508 5.06 52.84 8.26
CA SER A 508 6.11 53.71 7.71
C SER A 508 6.30 53.56 6.19
N LYS A 509 5.85 52.47 5.61
CA LYS A 509 5.98 52.15 4.18
C LYS A 509 4.76 52.62 3.36
N GLY A 510 3.71 53.09 4.01
CA GLY A 510 2.50 53.59 3.41
C GLY A 510 1.26 53.27 4.26
N ASN A 511 0.27 54.21 4.25
CA ASN A 511 -0.95 54.07 5.03
C ASN A 511 -1.75 52.84 4.60
N GLY A 512 -2.19 51.96 5.56
CA GLY A 512 -3.00 50.76 5.33
C GLY A 512 -4.36 51.07 4.66
N ILE A 513 -4.93 52.26 4.88
CA ILE A 513 -6.18 52.69 4.23
C ILE A 513 -5.99 52.77 2.69
N ASN A 514 -4.86 53.30 2.23
CA ASN A 514 -4.56 53.33 0.81
C ASN A 514 -4.38 51.91 0.24
N LEU A 515 -3.82 51.00 1.03
CA LEU A 515 -3.66 49.61 0.64
C LEU A 515 -5.02 48.89 0.49
N ILE A 516 -6.00 49.20 1.37
CA ILE A 516 -7.38 48.71 1.23
C ILE A 516 -8.01 49.25 -0.07
N LYS A 517 -7.84 50.54 -0.37
CA LYS A 517 -8.35 51.15 -1.61
C LYS A 517 -7.74 50.52 -2.86
N ASP A 518 -6.45 50.27 -2.83
CA ASP A 518 -5.76 49.63 -3.94
C ASP A 518 -6.21 48.14 -4.08
N ALA A 519 -6.37 47.39 -3.00
CA ALA A 519 -6.94 46.04 -3.02
C ALA A 519 -8.36 46.04 -3.63
N TYR A 520 -9.22 46.95 -3.20
CA TYR A 520 -10.56 47.10 -3.77
C TYR A 520 -10.52 47.44 -5.28
N ARG A 521 -9.65 48.33 -5.73
CA ARG A 521 -9.50 48.63 -7.16
C ARG A 521 -9.13 47.44 -8.01
N PHE A 522 -8.30 46.53 -7.48
CA PHE A 522 -7.93 45.31 -8.18
C PHE A 522 -9.09 44.30 -8.26
N TYR A 523 -9.94 44.26 -7.23
CA TYR A 523 -10.95 43.18 -7.06
C TYR A 523 -12.36 43.73 -6.84
N CYS A 524 -12.69 44.88 -7.40
CA CYS A 524 -13.99 45.54 -7.21
C CYS A 524 -15.20 44.72 -7.70
N ASP A 525 -15.00 43.64 -8.45
CA ASP A 525 -16.04 42.70 -8.95
C ASP A 525 -15.98 41.34 -8.29
N ASP A 526 -15.04 41.09 -7.37
CA ASP A 526 -14.88 39.82 -6.64
C ASP A 526 -15.57 39.92 -5.27
N PRO A 527 -16.74 39.27 -5.08
CA PRO A 527 -17.52 39.42 -3.86
C PRO A 527 -16.79 38.90 -2.61
N GLU A 528 -15.95 37.82 -2.73
CA GLU A 528 -15.24 37.27 -1.59
C GLU A 528 -14.16 38.21 -1.06
N VAL A 529 -13.40 38.83 -1.97
CA VAL A 529 -12.37 39.82 -1.60
C VAL A 529 -13.02 41.07 -1.05
N VAL A 530 -14.10 41.57 -1.67
CA VAL A 530 -14.80 42.77 -1.20
C VAL A 530 -15.42 42.55 0.17
N GLU A 531 -15.98 41.39 0.44
CA GLU A 531 -16.50 41.02 1.76
C GLU A 531 -15.41 41.09 2.83
N SER A 532 -14.25 40.45 2.59
CA SER A 532 -13.13 40.48 3.54
C SER A 532 -12.58 41.90 3.78
N ILE A 533 -12.57 42.76 2.75
CA ILE A 533 -12.25 44.16 2.88
C ILE A 533 -13.29 44.88 3.78
N CYS A 534 -14.57 44.62 3.59
CA CYS A 534 -15.63 45.20 4.42
C CYS A 534 -15.52 44.74 5.87
N VAL A 535 -15.19 43.46 6.13
CA VAL A 535 -14.94 42.95 7.48
C VAL A 535 -13.78 43.71 8.14
N LEU A 536 -12.67 43.91 7.42
CA LEU A 536 -11.53 44.66 7.96
C LEU A 536 -11.91 46.12 8.27
N ILE A 537 -12.66 46.77 7.38
CA ILE A 537 -13.13 48.17 7.58
C ILE A 537 -14.08 48.24 8.79
N ASP A 538 -15.02 47.31 8.94
CA ASP A 538 -15.99 47.26 10.05
C ASP A 538 -15.30 47.10 11.42
N GLU A 539 -14.23 46.29 11.49
CA GLU A 539 -13.44 46.16 12.71
C GLU A 539 -12.57 47.41 13.00
N MET A 540 -12.09 48.09 11.95
CA MET A 540 -11.30 49.33 12.09
C MET A 540 -12.11 50.50 12.62
N VAL A 541 -13.37 50.67 12.20
CA VAL A 541 -14.23 51.80 12.61
C VAL A 541 -14.71 51.69 14.07
N GLN A 542 -14.34 50.61 14.79
CA GLN A 542 -14.62 50.49 16.23
C GLN A 542 -13.73 51.38 17.11
N TYR A 543 -12.68 52.00 16.53
CA TYR A 543 -11.71 52.85 17.23
C TYR A 543 -11.78 54.29 16.74
N ASP A 544 -12.10 55.24 17.64
CA ASP A 544 -12.39 56.67 17.31
C ASP A 544 -11.24 57.33 16.54
N ASP A 545 -9.99 57.18 16.97
CA ASP A 545 -8.84 57.79 16.32
C ASP A 545 -8.57 57.19 14.92
N VAL A 546 -8.86 55.93 14.70
CA VAL A 546 -8.77 55.26 13.39
C VAL A 546 -9.89 55.73 12.48
N THR A 547 -11.09 55.90 13.03
CA THR A 547 -12.28 56.43 12.31
C THR A 547 -12.02 57.82 11.78
N LEU A 548 -11.43 58.73 12.56
CA LEU A 548 -11.04 60.08 12.11
C LEU A 548 -10.08 60.04 10.90
N GLU A 549 -9.11 59.15 10.93
CA GLU A 549 -8.20 59.00 9.80
C GLU A 549 -8.92 58.44 8.55
N MET A 550 -9.83 57.46 8.73
CA MET A 550 -10.62 56.88 7.65
C MET A 550 -11.55 57.90 6.98
N VAL A 551 -12.16 58.81 7.76
CA VAL A 551 -12.95 59.95 7.24
C VAL A 551 -12.03 60.88 6.43
N SER A 552 -10.86 61.25 6.96
CA SER A 552 -9.88 62.10 6.26
C SER A 552 -9.45 61.52 4.91
N GLN A 553 -9.45 60.21 4.79
CA GLN A 553 -9.09 59.45 3.58
C GLN A 553 -10.32 59.11 2.71
N GLN A 554 -11.49 59.71 2.92
CA GLN A 554 -12.68 59.50 2.08
C GLN A 554 -13.15 58.04 1.98
N MET A 555 -13.14 57.27 3.06
CA MET A 555 -13.61 55.90 3.05
C MET A 555 -15.13 55.77 2.90
N GLU A 556 -15.90 56.81 3.23
CA GLU A 556 -17.37 56.89 2.99
C GLU A 556 -17.72 56.77 1.50
N GLU A 557 -16.92 57.37 0.60
CA GLU A 557 -17.13 57.26 -0.85
C GLU A 557 -16.91 55.81 -1.34
N LEU A 558 -15.85 55.16 -0.85
CA LEU A 558 -15.56 53.77 -1.17
C LEU A 558 -16.69 52.83 -0.72
N LEU A 559 -17.14 52.94 0.53
CA LEU A 559 -18.23 52.11 1.06
C LEU A 559 -19.56 52.35 0.30
N SER A 560 -19.83 53.59 -0.09
CA SER A 560 -21.01 53.92 -0.91
C SER A 560 -20.93 53.29 -2.30
N GLU A 561 -19.73 53.26 -2.91
CA GLU A 561 -19.49 52.57 -4.18
C GLU A 561 -19.69 51.07 -4.03
N ILE A 562 -19.13 50.44 -2.99
CA ILE A 562 -19.29 48.98 -2.68
C ILE A 562 -20.78 48.64 -2.58
N LYS A 563 -21.57 49.40 -1.82
CA LYS A 563 -23.02 49.18 -1.68
C LYS A 563 -23.75 49.25 -3.01
N SER A 564 -23.40 50.20 -3.87
CA SER A 564 -24.03 50.35 -5.17
C SER A 564 -23.69 49.18 -6.11
N ARG A 565 -22.51 48.57 -5.96
CA ARG A 565 -22.01 47.48 -6.80
C ARG A 565 -22.53 46.10 -6.37
N PHE A 566 -22.73 45.88 -5.08
CA PHE A 566 -23.21 44.63 -4.51
C PHE A 566 -24.59 44.70 -3.83
N PRO A 567 -25.65 45.18 -4.52
CA PRO A 567 -26.97 45.41 -3.92
C PRO A 567 -27.70 44.11 -3.53
N SER A 568 -27.21 42.94 -3.97
CA SER A 568 -27.79 41.62 -3.70
C SER A 568 -27.05 40.87 -2.60
N SER A 569 -25.88 41.30 -2.15
CA SER A 569 -25.14 40.63 -1.06
C SER A 569 -25.54 41.23 0.29
N LEU A 570 -26.29 40.47 1.09
CA LEU A 570 -26.74 40.92 2.40
C LEU A 570 -25.57 41.12 3.37
N GLU A 571 -24.56 40.30 3.30
CA GLU A 571 -23.35 40.33 4.12
C GLU A 571 -22.57 41.64 3.88
N ILE A 572 -22.22 41.91 2.60
CA ILE A 572 -21.48 43.14 2.21
C ILE A 572 -22.28 44.39 2.56
N LEU A 573 -23.60 44.37 2.30
CA LEU A 573 -24.47 45.52 2.63
C LEU A 573 -24.51 45.79 4.14
N SER A 574 -24.67 44.73 4.97
CA SER A 574 -24.71 44.87 6.43
C SER A 574 -23.41 45.47 6.99
N LEU A 575 -22.25 44.93 6.55
CA LEU A 575 -20.94 45.40 6.98
C LEU A 575 -20.70 46.89 6.54
N ALA A 576 -21.00 47.19 5.28
CA ALA A 576 -20.83 48.54 4.75
C ALA A 576 -21.78 49.55 5.43
N ASP A 577 -23.02 49.17 5.76
CA ASP A 577 -23.96 50.01 6.49
C ASP A 577 -23.51 50.29 7.93
N THR A 578 -23.02 49.26 8.64
CA THR A 578 -22.48 49.42 9.99
C THR A 578 -21.28 50.38 9.99
N ALA A 579 -20.34 50.16 9.06
CA ALA A 579 -19.16 51.01 8.95
C ALA A 579 -19.50 52.44 8.57
N LEU A 580 -20.45 52.69 7.63
CA LEU A 580 -20.89 54.03 7.26
C LEU A 580 -21.56 54.79 8.42
N LEU A 581 -22.38 54.11 9.22
CA LEU A 581 -23.01 54.72 10.42
C LEU A 581 -21.92 55.22 11.38
N LYS A 582 -20.90 54.43 11.64
CA LYS A 582 -19.78 54.77 12.52
C LYS A 582 -18.89 55.92 11.98
N LEU A 583 -18.71 56.01 10.67
CA LEU A 583 -17.95 57.10 10.04
C LEU A 583 -18.71 58.45 10.09
N GLN A 584 -20.03 58.44 10.27
CA GLN A 584 -20.89 59.64 10.35
C GLN A 584 -21.17 60.11 11.79
N GLU A 585 -20.89 59.29 12.79
CA GLU A 585 -20.95 59.64 14.23
C GLU A 585 -19.74 60.52 14.62
#